data_578dcc8398efd5285ce8d227dea5d8c4
#
_entry.id   578dcc8398efd5285ce8d227dea5d8c4
#
_cell.length_a   1.000
_cell.length_b   1.000
_cell.length_c   1.000
_cell.angle_alpha   90.00
_cell.angle_beta   90.00
_cell.angle_gamma   90.00
#
_symmetry.space_group_name_H-M   'P 1'
#
loop_
_entity.id
_entity.type
_entity.pdbx_description
1 polymer ?
#
loop_
_entity_poly.entity_id
_entity_poly.type
_entity_poly.pdbx_seq_one_letter_code
_entity_poly.pdbx_strand_id
1 'polypeptide(L)' 'PFKPLIECLKSIDQDLLKGAIAGEKFSELFFASCKDEELAAYIKSLLA' A
#
# COMPACT_ATOMS: atom_id res chain seq x y z
N PRO A 1 -14.42 -2.68 -1.81
CA PRO A 1 -14.06 -3.00 -3.20
C PRO A 1 -12.60 -3.35 -3.40
N PHE A 2 -11.69 -2.92 -2.52
CA PHE A 2 -10.28 -3.27 -2.64
C PHE A 2 -9.83 -4.42 -1.75
N LYS A 3 -10.77 -5.08 -1.10
CA LYS A 3 -10.45 -6.21 -0.23
C LYS A 3 -9.68 -7.33 -0.93
N PRO A 4 -10.10 -7.78 -2.13
CA PRO A 4 -9.34 -8.82 -2.83
C PRO A 4 -7.92 -8.37 -3.16
N LEU A 5 -7.74 -7.10 -3.50
CA LEU A 5 -6.43 -6.55 -3.77
C LEU A 5 -5.56 -6.55 -2.52
N ILE A 6 -6.13 -6.12 -1.39
CA ILE A 6 -5.41 -6.11 -0.12
C ILE A 6 -4.99 -7.53 0.27
N GLU A 7 -5.86 -8.51 0.11
CA GLU A 7 -5.53 -9.90 0.39
C GLU A 7 -4.39 -10.40 -0.48
N CYS A 8 -4.42 -10.03 -1.76
CA CYS A 8 -3.34 -10.35 -2.69
C CYS A 8 -2.01 -9.76 -2.22
N LEU A 9 -2.02 -8.50 -1.83
CA LEU A 9 -0.81 -7.82 -1.37
C LEU A 9 -0.26 -8.44 -0.10
N LYS A 10 -1.15 -8.89 0.78
CA LYS A 10 -0.73 -9.52 2.04
C LYS A 10 -0.04 -10.87 1.82
N SER A 11 -0.29 -11.52 0.70
CA SER A 11 0.34 -12.80 0.39
C SER A 11 1.73 -12.66 -0.22
N ILE A 12 2.11 -11.46 -0.61
CA ILE A 12 3.44 -11.19 -1.14
C ILE A 12 4.42 -11.01 0.03
N ASP A 13 5.70 -11.27 -0.20
CA ASP A 13 6.75 -10.98 0.78
C ASP A 13 6.64 -9.49 1.16
N GLN A 14 6.33 -9.23 2.42
CA GLN A 14 6.06 -7.86 2.87
C GLN A 14 7.31 -6.97 2.82
N ASP A 15 8.48 -7.55 3.03
CA ASP A 15 9.72 -6.77 2.93
C ASP A 15 9.98 -6.32 1.50
N LEU A 16 9.74 -7.22 0.54
CA LEU A 16 9.87 -6.86 -0.88
C LEU A 16 8.85 -5.82 -1.27
N LEU A 17 7.60 -6.01 -0.85
CA LEU A 17 6.54 -5.08 -1.16
C LEU A 17 6.83 -3.69 -0.57
N LYS A 18 7.26 -3.66 0.67
CA LYS A 18 7.63 -2.41 1.33
C LYS A 18 8.75 -1.70 0.58
N GLY A 19 9.77 -2.43 0.16
CA GLY A 19 10.86 -1.87 -0.62
C GLY A 19 10.41 -1.28 -1.94
N ALA A 20 9.47 -1.96 -2.61
CA ALA A 20 8.96 -1.52 -3.90
C ALA A 20 8.13 -0.23 -3.78
N ILE A 21 7.41 -0.05 -2.68
CA ILE A 21 6.51 1.10 -2.51
C ILE A 21 7.08 2.20 -1.62
N ALA A 22 8.30 2.04 -1.11
CA ALA A 22 8.89 2.99 -0.17
C ALA A 22 9.37 4.29 -0.83
N GLY A 23 9.30 4.39 -2.15
CA GLY A 23 9.69 5.62 -2.84
C GLY A 23 8.84 6.80 -2.41
N GLU A 24 9.48 7.89 -2.06
CA GLU A 24 8.79 9.08 -1.59
C GLU A 24 7.75 9.58 -2.60
N LYS A 25 8.11 9.58 -3.86
CA LYS A 25 7.22 10.02 -4.92
C LYS A 25 6.01 9.12 -5.05
N PHE A 26 6.21 7.83 -4.93
CA PHE A 26 5.09 6.88 -4.97
C PHE A 26 4.11 7.14 -3.84
N SER A 27 4.61 7.29 -2.62
CA SER A 27 3.75 7.53 -1.46
C SER A 27 2.93 8.80 -1.63
N GLU A 28 3.56 9.87 -2.05
CA GLU A 28 2.87 11.14 -2.24
C GLU A 28 1.74 11.01 -3.26
N LEU A 29 2.04 10.43 -4.41
CA LEU A 29 1.05 10.27 -5.46
C LEU A 29 -0.06 9.32 -5.04
N PHE A 30 0.32 8.23 -4.39
CA PHE A 30 -0.65 7.24 -3.96
C PHE A 30 -1.64 7.84 -2.96
N PHE A 31 -1.14 8.49 -1.91
CA PHE A 31 -2.02 9.03 -0.88
C PHE A 31 -2.82 10.23 -1.36
N ALA A 32 -2.32 10.96 -2.34
CA ALA A 32 -3.07 12.06 -2.93
C ALA A 32 -4.25 11.58 -3.77
N SER A 33 -4.12 10.42 -4.41
CA SER A 33 -5.14 9.92 -5.32
C SER A 33 -5.99 8.78 -4.77
N CYS A 34 -5.52 8.09 -3.74
CA CYS A 34 -6.24 6.94 -3.17
C CYS A 34 -7.43 7.42 -2.34
N LYS A 35 -8.61 6.92 -2.68
CA LYS A 35 -9.84 7.28 -1.97
C LYS A 35 -10.38 6.16 -1.09
N ASP A 36 -9.73 5.01 -1.10
CA ASP A 36 -10.14 3.88 -0.29
C ASP A 36 -9.39 3.89 1.04
N GLU A 37 -10.14 4.02 2.13
CA GLU A 37 -9.55 4.13 3.46
C GLU A 37 -8.84 2.86 3.91
N GLU A 38 -9.39 1.71 3.57
CA GLU A 38 -8.77 0.43 3.95
C GLU A 38 -7.45 0.22 3.25
N LEU A 39 -7.41 0.49 1.96
CA LEU A 39 -6.18 0.35 1.20
C LEU A 39 -5.13 1.34 1.67
N ALA A 40 -5.53 2.59 1.89
CA ALA A 40 -4.62 3.61 2.40
C ALA A 40 -4.05 3.24 3.76
N ALA A 41 -4.90 2.73 4.66
CA ALA A 41 -4.46 2.30 5.98
C ALA A 41 -3.47 1.14 5.89
N TYR A 42 -3.73 0.19 5.01
CA TYR A 42 -2.83 -0.94 4.82
C TYR A 42 -1.45 -0.48 4.33
N ILE A 43 -1.43 0.37 3.31
CA ILE A 43 -0.16 0.88 2.77
C ILE A 43 0.58 1.70 3.83
N LYS A 44 -0.13 2.50 4.61
CA LYS A 44 0.47 3.25 5.70
C LYS A 44 1.14 2.34 6.71
N SER A 45 0.49 1.24 7.07
CA SER A 45 1.05 0.30 8.03
C SER A 45 2.29 -0.39 7.49
N LEU A 46 2.35 -0.62 6.19
CA LEU A 46 3.54 -1.18 5.56
C LEU A 46 4.72 -0.22 5.62
N LEU A 47 4.46 1.06 5.47
CA LEU A 47 5.50 2.08 5.44
C LEU A 47 5.93 2.58 6.81
N ALA A 48 5.19 2.20 7.83
CA ALA A 48 5.47 2.66 9.19
C ALA A 48 6.74 2.06 9.80
#